data_b5902042cbaa40aec9c866d644f80770
#
_entry.id   b5902042cbaa40aec9c866d644f80770
#
_cell.length_a   1.000
_cell.length_b   1.000
_cell.length_c   1.000
_cell.angle_alpha   90.00
_cell.angle_beta   90.00
_cell.angle_gamma   90.00
#
_symmetry.space_group_name_H-M   'P 1'
#
loop_
_entity.id
_entity.type
_entity.pdbx_description
1 polymer ?
#
loop_
_entity_poly.entity_id
_entity_poly.type
_entity_poly.pdbx_seq_one_letter_code
_entity_poly.pdbx_strand_id
1 'polypeptide(L)'
;TMKHNPRINEVIAQLPGIADVHPHQPEHHLQGLLSIFHEMQEMLEICSGMDQVTLQPVAGAQGEFTAVRCIQEYFRSRGETQRTKVIVPDSAHGTNPASAVMAGFEIVEIPSREDGRIDLDAIRAVVDNETAVMMITNPNTLGLFEPEIAQAAEIVHAAGGQMYYDGANFNAILGITSPGLMGFDAVHYNLHKTFSQPHGGGGPGSGPIGVKSHLAEFLPGPIVKKRPIKAGEEAHAIDDLWFGWYQPERSIGKVQQWHGNAGAVVRSWAFYRRFGKELRTMSQHAVLNANYLRHAIFREAKKAGVDDMFCDGAPTTVAKHEFTLSLQPAKEKYGISAMDVA
;
A
#
# COMPACT_ATOMS: atom_id res chain seq x y z
N THR A 1 -9.24 10.07 5.34
CA THR A 1 -9.24 8.72 4.78
C THR A 1 -10.65 8.28 4.48
N MET A 2 -10.86 7.77 3.31
CA MET A 2 -12.13 7.25 2.92
C MET A 2 -12.50 6.03 3.74
N LYS A 3 -13.73 5.94 4.13
CA LYS A 3 -14.22 4.84 4.97
C LYS A 3 -15.66 4.50 4.65
N HIS A 4 -15.86 3.69 3.67
CA HIS A 4 -17.11 2.95 3.55
C HIS A 4 -16.91 1.58 4.18
N ASN A 5 -17.41 1.39 5.41
CA ASN A 5 -17.33 0.12 6.13
C ASN A 5 -18.68 -0.61 5.98
N PRO A 6 -18.82 -1.52 5.01
CA PRO A 6 -20.05 -2.27 4.84
C PRO A 6 -20.39 -3.08 6.08
N ARG A 7 -21.65 -3.06 6.53
CA ARG A 7 -22.10 -3.80 7.72
C ARG A 7 -21.79 -5.30 7.63
N ILE A 8 -21.78 -5.85 6.44
CA ILE A 8 -21.46 -7.27 6.20
C ILE A 8 -20.06 -7.64 6.73
N ASN A 9 -19.10 -6.73 6.67
CA ASN A 9 -17.74 -6.97 7.16
C ASN A 9 -17.74 -7.25 8.66
N GLU A 10 -18.54 -6.48 9.42
CA GLU A 10 -18.68 -6.68 10.87
C GLU A 10 -19.44 -7.96 11.22
N VAL A 11 -20.50 -8.27 10.46
CA VAL A 11 -21.26 -9.50 10.67
C VAL A 11 -20.37 -10.73 10.47
N ILE A 12 -19.60 -10.77 9.40
CA ILE A 12 -18.71 -11.90 9.10
C ILE A 12 -17.59 -12.01 10.14
N ALA A 13 -16.98 -10.89 10.55
CA ALA A 13 -15.91 -10.90 11.53
C ALA A 13 -16.34 -11.36 12.93
N GLN A 14 -17.65 -11.39 13.20
CA GLN A 14 -18.23 -11.84 14.49
C GLN A 14 -18.77 -13.26 14.44
N LEU A 15 -18.67 -13.97 13.31
CA LEU A 15 -19.17 -15.33 13.21
C LEU A 15 -18.40 -16.29 14.14
N PRO A 16 -19.08 -17.30 14.71
CA PRO A 16 -18.43 -18.40 15.40
C PRO A 16 -17.38 -19.07 14.48
N GLY A 17 -16.25 -19.47 15.06
CA GLY A 17 -15.14 -20.03 14.28
C GLY A 17 -14.27 -18.98 13.58
N ILE A 18 -14.59 -17.69 13.75
CA ILE A 18 -13.74 -16.54 13.31
C ILE A 18 -13.37 -15.68 14.51
N ALA A 19 -14.35 -15.20 15.26
CA ALA A 19 -14.13 -14.26 16.36
C ALA A 19 -13.53 -14.92 17.62
N ASP A 20 -13.78 -16.19 17.81
CA ASP A 20 -13.45 -16.97 19.01
C ASP A 20 -12.28 -17.94 18.82
N VAL A 21 -11.58 -17.91 17.69
CA VAL A 21 -10.40 -18.72 17.44
C VAL A 21 -9.12 -18.06 17.90
N HIS A 22 -8.23 -18.83 18.50
CA HIS A 22 -6.90 -18.36 18.89
C HIS A 22 -5.89 -18.66 17.76
N PRO A 23 -5.01 -17.74 17.38
CA PRO A 23 -4.09 -17.90 16.23
C PRO A 23 -3.07 -19.04 16.40
N HIS A 24 -2.85 -19.55 17.61
CA HIS A 24 -1.95 -20.66 17.89
C HIS A 24 -2.67 -21.99 18.10
N GLN A 25 -3.93 -22.10 17.71
CA GLN A 25 -4.60 -23.39 17.64
C GLN A 25 -3.95 -24.29 16.58
N PRO A 26 -4.06 -25.62 16.69
CA PRO A 26 -3.61 -26.53 15.65
C PRO A 26 -4.26 -26.21 14.28
N GLU A 27 -3.51 -26.36 13.20
CA GLU A 27 -3.97 -26.00 11.85
C GLU A 27 -5.31 -26.63 11.46
N HIS A 28 -5.58 -27.88 11.91
CA HIS A 28 -6.84 -28.56 11.60
C HIS A 28 -8.08 -27.87 12.21
N HIS A 29 -7.90 -27.08 13.27
CA HIS A 29 -8.98 -26.25 13.83
C HIS A 29 -9.11 -24.89 13.10
N LEU A 30 -8.10 -24.50 12.31
CA LEU A 30 -8.01 -23.18 11.68
C LEU A 30 -8.29 -23.20 10.18
N GLN A 31 -8.68 -24.33 9.59
CA GLN A 31 -8.76 -24.48 8.14
C GLN A 31 -9.61 -23.39 7.47
N GLY A 32 -10.78 -23.05 8.04
CA GLY A 32 -11.62 -21.97 7.55
C GLY A 32 -10.95 -20.59 7.60
N LEU A 33 -10.23 -20.28 8.68
CA LEU A 33 -9.52 -19.00 8.79
C LEU A 33 -8.27 -18.96 7.89
N LEU A 34 -7.56 -20.07 7.79
CA LEU A 34 -6.39 -20.19 6.92
C LEU A 34 -6.77 -20.08 5.43
N SER A 35 -7.92 -20.66 5.03
CA SER A 35 -8.41 -20.46 3.66
C SER A 35 -8.75 -19.01 3.37
N ILE A 36 -9.37 -18.28 4.29
CA ILE A 36 -9.63 -16.84 4.18
C ILE A 36 -8.30 -16.06 4.03
N PHE A 37 -7.30 -16.40 4.82
CA PHE A 37 -5.97 -15.75 4.74
C PHE A 37 -5.32 -16.02 3.39
N HIS A 38 -5.36 -17.26 2.92
CA HIS A 38 -4.82 -17.63 1.62
C HIS A 38 -5.53 -16.89 0.49
N GLU A 39 -6.85 -16.89 0.47
CA GLU A 39 -7.63 -16.13 -0.53
C GLU A 39 -7.29 -14.63 -0.47
N MET A 40 -7.13 -14.06 0.73
CA MET A 40 -6.75 -12.64 0.83
C MET A 40 -5.36 -12.36 0.28
N GLN A 41 -4.39 -13.28 0.46
CA GLN A 41 -3.09 -13.17 -0.20
C GLN A 41 -3.25 -13.19 -1.72
N GLU A 42 -3.94 -14.18 -2.29
CA GLU A 42 -4.20 -14.27 -3.73
C GLU A 42 -4.91 -13.01 -4.28
N MET A 43 -5.89 -12.48 -3.55
CA MET A 43 -6.60 -11.25 -3.94
C MET A 43 -5.66 -10.04 -4.01
N LEU A 44 -4.76 -9.89 -3.05
CA LEU A 44 -3.78 -8.81 -3.04
C LEU A 44 -2.74 -8.99 -4.15
N GLU A 45 -2.29 -10.22 -4.41
CA GLU A 45 -1.41 -10.57 -5.53
C GLU A 45 -2.02 -10.17 -6.87
N ILE A 46 -3.29 -10.56 -7.12
CA ILE A 46 -4.02 -10.23 -8.34
C ILE A 46 -4.18 -8.70 -8.50
N CYS A 47 -4.59 -8.01 -7.45
CA CYS A 47 -4.83 -6.57 -7.51
C CYS A 47 -3.57 -5.76 -7.79
N SER A 48 -2.43 -6.21 -7.28
CA SER A 48 -1.17 -5.49 -7.35
C SER A 48 -0.23 -5.96 -8.45
N GLY A 49 -0.44 -7.19 -8.97
CA GLY A 49 0.51 -7.83 -9.88
C GLY A 49 1.80 -8.26 -9.17
N MET A 50 1.75 -8.49 -7.87
CA MET A 50 2.83 -9.10 -7.09
C MET A 50 2.72 -10.62 -7.12
N ASP A 51 3.82 -11.30 -6.82
CA ASP A 51 3.92 -12.75 -6.94
C ASP A 51 3.72 -13.48 -5.61
N GLN A 52 3.97 -12.79 -4.48
CA GLN A 52 3.74 -13.33 -3.14
C GLN A 52 3.39 -12.22 -2.15
N VAL A 53 2.47 -12.51 -1.24
CA VAL A 53 2.01 -11.58 -0.19
C VAL A 53 2.20 -12.19 1.19
N THR A 54 2.57 -11.38 2.18
CA THR A 54 2.45 -11.67 3.61
C THR A 54 1.45 -10.74 4.28
N LEU A 55 0.64 -11.28 5.18
CA LEU A 55 -0.37 -10.52 5.92
C LEU A 55 0.13 -10.06 7.31
N GLN A 56 1.40 -10.31 7.63
CA GLN A 56 1.94 -10.09 8.97
C GLN A 56 1.97 -8.63 9.43
N PRO A 57 2.39 -7.64 8.63
CA PRO A 57 2.46 -6.27 9.11
C PRO A 57 1.07 -5.73 9.49
N VAL A 58 0.98 -5.09 10.66
CA VAL A 58 -0.30 -4.62 11.25
C VAL A 58 -0.53 -3.11 11.09
N ALA A 59 0.36 -2.43 10.38
CA ALA A 59 0.24 -1.00 10.06
C ALA A 59 0.95 -0.69 8.74
N GLY A 60 0.58 0.41 8.07
CA GLY A 60 1.27 0.86 6.86
C GLY A 60 2.76 1.09 7.08
N ALA A 61 3.12 1.87 8.10
CA ALA A 61 4.53 2.13 8.44
C ALA A 61 5.31 0.83 8.76
N GLN A 62 4.69 -0.17 9.38
CA GLN A 62 5.32 -1.46 9.57
C GLN A 62 5.49 -2.21 8.24
N GLY A 63 4.53 -2.09 7.32
CA GLY A 63 4.64 -2.63 5.96
C GLY A 63 5.78 -1.99 5.19
N GLU A 64 5.91 -0.66 5.24
CA GLU A 64 7.03 0.08 4.64
C GLU A 64 8.38 -0.45 5.15
N PHE A 65 8.57 -0.43 6.46
CA PHE A 65 9.79 -0.94 7.11
C PHE A 65 10.07 -2.39 6.73
N THR A 66 9.04 -3.24 6.74
CA THR A 66 9.17 -4.67 6.41
C THR A 66 9.62 -4.88 4.96
N ALA A 67 9.04 -4.16 4.00
CA ALA A 67 9.41 -4.27 2.59
C ALA A 67 10.86 -3.83 2.35
N VAL A 68 11.26 -2.70 2.97
CA VAL A 68 12.64 -2.20 2.88
C VAL A 68 13.63 -3.19 3.51
N ARG A 69 13.25 -3.86 4.61
CA ARG A 69 14.07 -4.93 5.22
C ARG A 69 14.20 -6.17 4.34
N CYS A 70 13.14 -6.57 3.62
CA CYS A 70 13.22 -7.67 2.64
C CYS A 70 14.19 -7.31 1.50
N ILE A 71 14.12 -6.10 0.97
CA ILE A 71 15.03 -5.59 -0.07
C ILE A 71 16.48 -5.56 0.46
N GLN A 72 16.69 -5.11 1.70
CA GLN A 72 18.02 -5.09 2.31
C GLN A 72 18.62 -6.50 2.40
N GLU A 73 17.83 -7.49 2.85
CA GLU A 73 18.30 -8.87 2.98
C GLU A 73 18.54 -9.51 1.62
N TYR A 74 17.73 -9.20 0.61
CA TYR A 74 17.98 -9.59 -0.77
C TYR A 74 19.36 -9.16 -1.24
N PHE A 75 19.73 -7.88 -1.06
CA PHE A 75 21.06 -7.40 -1.44
C PHE A 75 22.18 -8.00 -0.61
N ARG A 76 21.99 -8.17 0.71
CA ARG A 76 22.95 -8.85 1.59
C ARG A 76 23.22 -10.27 1.14
N SER A 77 22.20 -11.01 0.77
CA SER A 77 22.30 -12.39 0.31
C SER A 77 23.11 -12.53 -0.97
N ARG A 78 23.23 -11.46 -1.75
CA ARG A 78 24.00 -11.35 -3.00
C ARG A 78 25.39 -10.76 -2.80
N GLY A 79 25.73 -10.35 -1.56
CA GLY A 79 26.99 -9.66 -1.26
C GLY A 79 27.02 -8.20 -1.69
N GLU A 80 25.89 -7.60 -2.07
CA GLU A 80 25.77 -6.22 -2.54
C GLU A 80 25.57 -5.24 -1.37
N THR A 81 26.49 -5.27 -0.39
CA THR A 81 26.38 -4.48 0.86
C THR A 81 26.58 -2.98 0.66
N GLN A 82 27.09 -2.55 -0.50
CA GLN A 82 27.25 -1.15 -0.90
C GLN A 82 25.93 -0.45 -1.21
N ARG A 83 24.83 -1.20 -1.38
CA ARG A 83 23.52 -0.61 -1.67
C ARG A 83 22.88 -0.06 -0.40
N THR A 84 23.18 1.22 -0.12
CA THR A 84 22.78 1.92 1.10
C THR A 84 21.85 3.09 0.86
N LYS A 85 21.63 3.49 -0.40
CA LYS A 85 20.83 4.67 -0.75
C LYS A 85 19.37 4.31 -1.01
N VAL A 86 18.48 5.09 -0.40
CA VAL A 86 17.03 5.09 -0.68
C VAL A 86 16.64 6.45 -1.26
N ILE A 87 16.07 6.43 -2.46
CA ILE A 87 15.62 7.64 -3.15
C ILE A 87 14.15 7.86 -2.82
N VAL A 88 13.80 9.08 -2.42
CA VAL A 88 12.41 9.50 -2.14
C VAL A 88 12.12 10.85 -2.80
N PRO A 89 10.96 11.06 -3.43
CA PRO A 89 10.52 12.40 -3.83
C PRO A 89 10.23 13.28 -2.62
N ASP A 90 10.40 14.59 -2.74
CA ASP A 90 10.03 15.59 -1.71
C ASP A 90 8.51 15.57 -1.38
N SER A 91 7.69 15.06 -2.30
CA SER A 91 6.26 14.83 -2.11
C SER A 91 5.92 13.52 -1.39
N ALA A 92 6.92 12.69 -1.02
CA ALA A 92 6.68 11.42 -0.34
C ALA A 92 6.08 11.64 1.06
N HIS A 93 5.30 10.66 1.52
CA HIS A 93 4.83 10.65 2.90
C HIS A 93 6.02 10.52 3.86
N GLY A 94 6.03 11.29 4.95
CA GLY A 94 7.16 11.35 5.88
C GLY A 94 7.54 10.01 6.54
N THR A 95 6.66 9.00 6.52
CA THR A 95 6.99 7.65 7.02
C THR A 95 7.90 6.87 6.06
N ASN A 96 7.93 7.17 4.77
CA ASN A 96 8.82 6.49 3.81
C ASN A 96 10.31 6.71 4.17
N PRO A 97 10.81 7.96 4.25
CA PRO A 97 12.18 8.17 4.68
C PRO A 97 12.44 7.68 6.12
N ALA A 98 11.47 7.84 7.04
CA ALA A 98 11.63 7.36 8.41
C ALA A 98 11.81 5.83 8.47
N SER A 99 11.04 5.06 7.72
CA SER A 99 11.14 3.60 7.63
C SER A 99 12.49 3.16 7.04
N ALA A 100 12.99 3.87 6.03
CA ALA A 100 14.29 3.60 5.43
C ALA A 100 15.45 3.88 6.39
N VAL A 101 15.42 5.02 7.11
CA VAL A 101 16.41 5.35 8.14
C VAL A 101 16.40 4.32 9.27
N MET A 102 15.23 3.89 9.73
CA MET A 102 15.12 2.82 10.75
C MET A 102 15.72 1.48 10.26
N ALA A 103 15.70 1.21 8.98
CA ALA A 103 16.36 0.04 8.38
C ALA A 103 17.87 0.24 8.18
N GLY A 104 18.39 1.44 8.44
CA GLY A 104 19.81 1.77 8.33
C GLY A 104 20.25 2.26 6.95
N PHE A 105 19.34 2.72 6.12
CA PHE A 105 19.63 3.32 4.82
C PHE A 105 19.85 4.84 4.92
N GLU A 106 20.58 5.37 3.95
CA GLU A 106 20.75 6.79 3.69
C GLU A 106 19.65 7.29 2.75
N ILE A 107 19.10 8.47 3.03
CA ILE A 107 18.04 9.06 2.20
C ILE A 107 18.63 10.05 1.22
N VAL A 108 18.23 9.91 -0.03
CA VAL A 108 18.46 10.88 -1.09
C VAL A 108 17.09 11.42 -1.52
N GLU A 109 16.78 12.62 -1.09
CA GLU A 109 15.57 13.32 -1.51
C GLU A 109 15.77 13.96 -2.88
N ILE A 110 14.78 13.80 -3.78
CA ILE A 110 14.77 14.43 -5.08
C ILE A 110 13.62 15.44 -5.18
N PRO A 111 13.84 16.60 -5.81
CA PRO A 111 12.81 17.61 -5.99
C PRO A 111 11.75 17.13 -6.98
N SER A 112 10.50 17.52 -6.74
CA SER A 112 9.44 17.43 -7.74
C SER A 112 9.57 18.55 -8.78
N ARG A 113 9.00 18.31 -9.97
CA ARG A 113 8.82 19.36 -10.97
C ARG A 113 7.80 20.41 -10.51
N GLU A 114 7.74 21.54 -11.19
CA GLU A 114 6.75 22.61 -10.90
C GLU A 114 5.29 22.12 -10.96
N ASP A 115 5.01 21.06 -11.74
CA ASP A 115 3.69 20.46 -11.82
C ASP A 115 3.40 19.46 -10.68
N GLY A 116 4.31 19.30 -9.72
CA GLY A 116 4.19 18.43 -8.56
C GLY A 116 4.44 16.94 -8.84
N ARG A 117 5.02 16.60 -10.00
CA ARG A 117 5.37 15.22 -10.39
C ARG A 117 6.86 14.96 -10.25
N ILE A 118 7.24 13.68 -10.32
CA ILE A 118 8.65 13.26 -10.31
C ILE A 118 9.41 13.87 -11.50
N ASP A 119 10.69 14.12 -11.27
CA ASP A 119 11.64 14.57 -12.29
C ASP A 119 12.58 13.42 -12.66
N LEU A 120 12.48 12.92 -13.90
CA LEU A 120 13.33 11.84 -14.40
C LEU A 120 14.81 12.22 -14.48
N ASP A 121 15.12 13.50 -14.73
CA ASP A 121 16.50 13.95 -14.78
C ASP A 121 17.11 14.04 -13.37
N ALA A 122 16.33 14.46 -12.39
CA ALA A 122 16.72 14.38 -10.98
C ALA A 122 16.97 12.92 -10.54
N ILE A 123 16.13 11.97 -10.98
CA ILE A 123 16.35 10.54 -10.71
C ILE A 123 17.67 10.08 -11.34
N ARG A 124 17.91 10.36 -12.63
CA ARG A 124 19.16 9.98 -13.34
C ARG A 124 20.41 10.56 -12.69
N ALA A 125 20.32 11.74 -12.10
CA ALA A 125 21.45 12.41 -11.47
C ALA A 125 21.93 11.74 -10.18
N VAL A 126 21.04 11.00 -9.48
CA VAL A 126 21.33 10.41 -8.16
C VAL A 126 21.38 8.88 -8.13
N VAL A 127 20.81 8.23 -9.16
CA VAL A 127 20.79 6.76 -9.27
C VAL A 127 22.17 6.24 -9.65
N ASP A 128 22.68 5.28 -8.88
CA ASP A 128 23.98 4.63 -9.09
C ASP A 128 23.99 3.20 -8.54
N ASN A 129 25.17 2.59 -8.46
CA ASN A 129 25.36 1.22 -7.95
C ASN A 129 25.21 1.11 -6.42
N GLU A 130 25.09 2.20 -5.68
CA GLU A 130 24.78 2.24 -4.25
C GLU A 130 23.27 2.36 -3.99
N THR A 131 22.47 2.59 -5.03
CA THR A 131 21.02 2.70 -4.94
C THR A 131 20.41 1.35 -4.61
N ALA A 132 19.75 1.25 -3.46
CA ALA A 132 19.01 0.07 -3.02
C ALA A 132 17.57 0.12 -3.52
N VAL A 133 16.86 1.22 -3.26
CA VAL A 133 15.43 1.30 -3.59
C VAL A 133 15.00 2.76 -3.82
N MET A 134 14.04 2.95 -4.73
CA MET A 134 13.26 4.18 -4.81
C MET A 134 11.87 3.92 -4.21
N MET A 135 11.49 4.72 -3.22
CA MET A 135 10.19 4.65 -2.55
C MET A 135 9.28 5.76 -3.06
N ILE A 136 8.11 5.39 -3.60
CA ILE A 136 7.19 6.35 -4.20
C ILE A 136 5.73 5.93 -4.03
N THR A 137 4.86 6.93 -3.92
CA THR A 137 3.39 6.78 -3.93
C THR A 137 2.87 7.16 -5.31
N ASN A 138 2.05 6.33 -5.94
CA ASN A 138 1.39 6.67 -7.21
C ASN A 138 -0.09 6.25 -7.22
N PRO A 139 -1.07 7.17 -7.26
CA PRO A 139 -0.90 8.63 -7.32
C PRO A 139 -0.20 9.19 -6.09
N ASN A 140 0.52 10.31 -6.29
CA ASN A 140 1.27 10.95 -5.22
C ASN A 140 0.35 11.64 -4.19
N THR A 141 0.93 12.23 -3.14
CA THR A 141 0.17 12.87 -2.04
C THR A 141 -0.58 14.15 -2.45
N LEU A 142 -0.32 14.69 -3.64
CA LEU A 142 -1.09 15.79 -4.22
C LEU A 142 -2.31 15.30 -5.03
N GLY A 143 -2.51 13.98 -5.12
CA GLY A 143 -3.55 13.37 -5.93
C GLY A 143 -3.21 13.27 -7.42
N LEU A 144 -1.93 13.38 -7.79
CA LEU A 144 -1.46 13.33 -9.18
C LEU A 144 -0.93 11.95 -9.54
N PHE A 145 -1.31 11.44 -10.69
CA PHE A 145 -0.72 10.22 -11.24
C PHE A 145 0.62 10.54 -11.91
N GLU A 146 1.61 9.68 -11.67
CA GLU A 146 2.94 9.75 -12.27
C GLU A 146 2.96 8.97 -13.57
N PRO A 147 2.77 9.61 -14.73
CA PRO A 147 2.66 8.89 -16.01
C PRO A 147 4.00 8.31 -16.47
N GLU A 148 5.11 8.87 -15.99
CA GLU A 148 6.47 8.46 -16.35
C GLU A 148 7.04 7.40 -15.37
N ILE A 149 6.19 6.81 -14.53
CA ILE A 149 6.63 5.87 -13.49
C ILE A 149 7.36 4.64 -14.05
N ALA A 150 6.94 4.13 -15.20
CA ALA A 150 7.60 3.01 -15.84
C ALA A 150 9.03 3.35 -16.27
N GLN A 151 9.25 4.58 -16.77
CA GLN A 151 10.60 5.08 -17.13
C GLN A 151 11.46 5.26 -15.87
N ALA A 152 10.88 5.76 -14.78
CA ALA A 152 11.59 5.85 -13.49
C ALA A 152 12.01 4.45 -13.01
N ALA A 153 11.13 3.46 -13.12
CA ALA A 153 11.44 2.08 -12.78
C ALA A 153 12.59 1.52 -13.65
N GLU A 154 12.56 1.75 -14.95
CA GLU A 154 13.63 1.34 -15.85
C GLU A 154 14.99 1.94 -15.46
N ILE A 155 15.04 3.23 -15.08
CA ILE A 155 16.27 3.90 -14.64
C ILE A 155 16.83 3.24 -13.38
N VAL A 156 15.97 3.00 -12.38
CA VAL A 156 16.38 2.38 -11.10
C VAL A 156 16.82 0.94 -11.30
N HIS A 157 16.08 0.15 -12.08
CA HIS A 157 16.42 -1.25 -12.40
C HIS A 157 17.71 -1.36 -13.21
N ALA A 158 17.98 -0.45 -14.15
CA ALA A 158 19.22 -0.44 -14.92
C ALA A 158 20.46 -0.28 -14.03
N ALA A 159 20.34 0.40 -12.90
CA ALA A 159 21.37 0.51 -11.89
C ALA A 159 21.38 -0.68 -10.88
N GLY A 160 20.43 -1.61 -11.01
CA GLY A 160 20.26 -2.78 -10.13
C GLY A 160 19.48 -2.48 -8.84
N GLY A 161 18.92 -1.29 -8.67
CA GLY A 161 18.04 -0.94 -7.55
C GLY A 161 16.66 -1.57 -7.66
N GLN A 162 15.83 -1.41 -6.64
CA GLN A 162 14.46 -1.91 -6.57
C GLN A 162 13.45 -0.76 -6.50
N MET A 163 12.21 -1.03 -6.91
CA MET A 163 11.10 -0.07 -6.81
C MET A 163 10.12 -0.48 -5.72
N TYR A 164 9.84 0.44 -4.81
CA TYR A 164 8.86 0.23 -3.75
C TYR A 164 7.65 1.16 -3.94
N TYR A 165 6.46 0.57 -3.90
CA TYR A 165 5.18 1.26 -4.01
C TYR A 165 4.55 1.48 -2.63
N ASP A 166 4.34 2.73 -2.27
CA ASP A 166 3.47 3.07 -1.14
C ASP A 166 2.00 2.94 -1.55
N GLY A 167 1.34 1.92 -1.02
CA GLY A 167 -0.04 1.57 -1.35
C GLY A 167 -1.11 2.37 -0.62
N ALA A 168 -0.77 3.48 0.03
CA ALA A 168 -1.73 4.33 0.73
C ALA A 168 -2.84 4.85 -0.19
N ASN A 169 -2.50 5.15 -1.45
CA ASN A 169 -3.39 5.74 -2.46
C ASN A 169 -3.92 4.71 -3.47
N PHE A 170 -3.87 3.43 -3.15
CA PHE A 170 -4.23 2.32 -4.04
C PHE A 170 -5.68 2.35 -4.53
N ASN A 171 -6.59 2.93 -3.77
CA ASN A 171 -8.00 3.09 -4.13
C ASN A 171 -8.26 3.93 -5.39
N ALA A 172 -7.29 4.72 -5.84
CA ALA A 172 -7.40 5.49 -7.08
C ALA A 172 -7.16 4.65 -8.34
N ILE A 173 -6.47 3.51 -8.20
CA ILE A 173 -5.99 2.70 -9.33
C ILE A 173 -6.52 1.26 -9.33
N LEU A 174 -7.18 0.84 -8.26
CA LEU A 174 -7.65 -0.54 -8.07
C LEU A 174 -8.58 -0.97 -9.21
N GLY A 175 -8.22 -2.07 -9.89
CA GLY A 175 -8.93 -2.57 -11.06
C GLY A 175 -8.74 -1.76 -12.35
N ILE A 176 -7.86 -0.74 -12.35
CA ILE A 176 -7.51 0.10 -13.52
C ILE A 176 -6.08 -0.18 -13.97
N THR A 177 -5.13 -0.13 -13.05
CA THR A 177 -3.73 -0.52 -13.24
C THR A 177 -3.21 -1.17 -11.95
N SER A 178 -1.96 -1.61 -11.95
CA SER A 178 -1.36 -2.25 -10.77
C SER A 178 0.11 -1.85 -10.60
N PRO A 179 0.65 -1.88 -9.37
CA PRO A 179 2.07 -1.67 -9.12
C PRO A 179 2.98 -2.55 -9.98
N GLY A 180 2.65 -3.82 -10.14
CA GLY A 180 3.43 -4.74 -10.97
C GLY A 180 3.53 -4.32 -12.44
N LEU A 181 2.44 -3.77 -13.02
CA LEU A 181 2.45 -3.22 -14.38
C LEU A 181 3.25 -1.92 -14.51
N MET A 182 3.41 -1.19 -13.41
CA MET A 182 4.19 0.05 -13.35
C MET A 182 5.69 -0.18 -13.06
N GLY A 183 6.12 -1.45 -12.88
CA GLY A 183 7.51 -1.80 -12.65
C GLY A 183 7.94 -1.85 -11.18
N PHE A 184 7.01 -1.96 -10.23
CA PHE A 184 7.34 -2.08 -8.81
C PHE A 184 7.68 -3.51 -8.41
N ASP A 185 8.65 -3.65 -7.49
CA ASP A 185 9.15 -4.92 -6.95
C ASP A 185 8.52 -5.27 -5.60
N ALA A 186 8.15 -4.25 -4.84
CA ALA A 186 7.50 -4.38 -3.54
C ALA A 186 6.40 -3.35 -3.36
N VAL A 187 5.36 -3.72 -2.60
CA VAL A 187 4.23 -2.85 -2.28
C VAL A 187 3.77 -3.12 -0.85
N HIS A 188 3.36 -2.08 -0.10
CA HIS A 188 2.52 -2.30 1.05
C HIS A 188 1.05 -1.93 0.75
N TYR A 189 0.13 -2.57 1.46
CA TYR A 189 -1.29 -2.29 1.35
C TYR A 189 -1.81 -1.71 2.65
N ASN A 190 -2.67 -0.70 2.57
CA ASN A 190 -3.40 -0.23 3.74
C ASN A 190 -4.81 -0.82 3.70
N LEU A 191 -5.03 -1.96 4.38
CA LEU A 191 -6.37 -2.58 4.43
C LEU A 191 -7.40 -1.65 5.06
N HIS A 192 -6.96 -0.78 5.96
CA HIS A 192 -7.77 0.24 6.62
C HIS A 192 -8.00 1.50 5.76
N LYS A 193 -7.55 1.51 4.50
CA LYS A 193 -7.85 2.54 3.51
C LYS A 193 -8.64 1.91 2.35
N THR A 194 -7.99 1.41 1.35
CA THR A 194 -8.58 0.89 0.10
C THR A 194 -9.55 -0.26 0.32
N PHE A 195 -9.25 -1.17 1.27
CA PHE A 195 -10.05 -2.37 1.50
C PHE A 195 -11.04 -2.24 2.65
N SER A 196 -11.34 -0.99 3.05
CA SER A 196 -12.49 -0.64 3.90
C SER A 196 -12.55 -1.30 5.27
N GLN A 197 -11.39 -1.64 5.85
CA GLN A 197 -11.34 -2.10 7.22
C GLN A 197 -11.38 -0.89 8.18
N PRO A 198 -12.18 -0.93 9.26
CA PRO A 198 -12.22 0.15 10.25
C PRO A 198 -10.87 0.43 10.89
N HIS A 199 -10.54 1.70 11.07
CA HIS A 199 -9.27 2.13 11.70
C HIS A 199 -9.46 2.70 13.12
N GLY A 200 -10.70 2.98 13.51
CA GLY A 200 -11.06 3.43 14.85
C GLY A 200 -10.38 4.73 15.29
N GLY A 201 -10.16 5.67 14.37
CA GLY A 201 -9.53 6.94 14.72
C GLY A 201 -8.05 6.82 15.12
N GLY A 202 -7.32 5.92 14.47
CA GLY A 202 -5.91 5.61 14.79
C GLY A 202 -5.74 4.31 15.59
N GLY A 203 -6.79 3.49 15.62
CA GLY A 203 -6.79 2.14 16.21
C GLY A 203 -6.21 1.09 15.28
N PRO A 204 -6.76 -0.15 15.30
CA PRO A 204 -6.19 -1.28 14.60
C PRO A 204 -6.12 -1.03 13.10
N GLY A 205 -4.93 -1.21 12.53
CA GLY A 205 -4.68 -1.16 11.10
C GLY A 205 -4.28 -2.52 10.55
N SER A 206 -3.87 -2.56 9.29
CA SER A 206 -3.19 -3.69 8.68
C SER A 206 -2.42 -3.20 7.45
N GLY A 207 -1.19 -3.65 7.33
CA GLY A 207 -0.26 -3.22 6.29
C GLY A 207 0.45 -4.40 5.62
N PRO A 208 -0.28 -5.39 5.05
CA PRO A 208 0.34 -6.46 4.27
C PRO A 208 1.35 -5.92 3.28
N ILE A 209 2.31 -6.75 2.91
CA ILE A 209 3.22 -6.44 1.81
C ILE A 209 3.16 -7.52 0.75
N GLY A 210 3.27 -7.08 -0.51
CA GLY A 210 3.44 -7.93 -1.67
C GLY A 210 4.78 -7.66 -2.34
N VAL A 211 5.37 -8.70 -2.92
CA VAL A 211 6.67 -8.60 -3.58
C VAL A 211 6.73 -9.44 -4.85
N LYS A 212 7.66 -9.10 -5.74
CA LYS A 212 8.02 -9.93 -6.88
C LYS A 212 8.76 -11.19 -6.44
N SER A 213 8.78 -12.20 -7.30
CA SER A 213 9.30 -13.55 -7.01
C SER A 213 10.72 -13.57 -6.44
N HIS A 214 11.60 -12.68 -6.91
CA HIS A 214 12.99 -12.61 -6.43
C HIS A 214 13.14 -12.12 -4.98
N LEU A 215 12.09 -11.48 -4.42
CA LEU A 215 12.03 -11.03 -3.03
C LEU A 215 11.20 -11.98 -2.14
N ALA A 216 10.50 -12.95 -2.73
CA ALA A 216 9.50 -13.76 -2.01
C ALA A 216 10.07 -14.59 -0.86
N GLU A 217 11.28 -15.10 -1.00
CA GLU A 217 11.94 -15.91 0.03
C GLU A 217 12.35 -15.12 1.28
N PHE A 218 12.40 -13.78 1.19
CA PHE A 218 12.75 -12.88 2.30
C PHE A 218 11.53 -12.39 3.10
N LEU A 219 10.32 -12.68 2.63
CA LEU A 219 9.10 -12.24 3.33
C LEU A 219 9.07 -12.73 4.78
N PRO A 220 8.55 -11.92 5.72
CA PRO A 220 8.28 -12.39 7.07
C PRO A 220 7.29 -13.54 7.04
N GLY A 221 7.64 -14.60 7.74
CA GLY A 221 6.81 -15.79 7.88
C GLY A 221 6.20 -15.92 9.28
N PRO A 222 5.26 -16.86 9.46
CA PRO A 222 4.72 -17.72 8.40
C PRO A 222 3.70 -17.02 7.51
N ILE A 223 3.60 -17.49 6.26
CA ILE A 223 2.52 -17.18 5.33
C ILE A 223 1.63 -18.41 5.15
N VAL A 224 0.44 -18.27 4.59
CA VAL A 224 -0.42 -19.43 4.33
C VAL A 224 -0.17 -19.97 2.94
N LYS A 225 0.00 -21.30 2.84
CA LYS A 225 0.01 -22.03 1.55
C LYS A 225 -1.03 -23.13 1.55
N LYS A 226 -1.57 -23.44 0.38
CA LYS A 226 -2.48 -24.58 0.16
C LYS A 226 -1.71 -25.76 -0.45
N ARG A 227 -2.14 -26.96 -0.14
CA ARG A 227 -1.67 -28.22 -0.73
C ARG A 227 -2.81 -29.22 -0.82
N PRO A 228 -2.70 -30.28 -1.64
CA PRO A 228 -3.61 -31.42 -1.56
C PRO A 228 -3.61 -32.05 -0.16
N ILE A 229 -4.74 -32.61 0.22
CA ILE A 229 -4.89 -33.37 1.49
C ILE A 229 -4.01 -34.60 1.50
N LYS A 230 -3.65 -35.03 2.70
CA LYS A 230 -3.07 -36.34 3.00
C LYS A 230 -4.10 -37.26 3.65
N ALA A 231 -3.84 -38.55 3.64
CA ALA A 231 -4.70 -39.53 4.32
C ALA A 231 -4.89 -39.16 5.80
N GLY A 232 -6.15 -39.10 6.23
CA GLY A 232 -6.56 -38.74 7.60
C GLY A 232 -6.85 -37.25 7.82
N GLU A 233 -6.72 -36.40 6.79
CA GLU A 233 -7.03 -34.95 6.87
C GLU A 233 -8.45 -34.61 6.36
N GLU A 234 -9.17 -35.56 5.77
CA GLU A 234 -10.43 -35.35 5.04
C GLU A 234 -11.53 -34.67 5.87
N ALA A 235 -11.57 -34.95 7.17
CA ALA A 235 -12.56 -34.38 8.09
C ALA A 235 -12.43 -32.87 8.30
N HIS A 236 -11.29 -32.28 7.95
CA HIS A 236 -10.95 -30.88 8.19
C HIS A 236 -10.63 -30.11 6.91
N ALA A 237 -10.53 -30.81 5.78
CA ALA A 237 -10.19 -30.22 4.48
C ALA A 237 -11.29 -29.31 3.95
N ILE A 238 -10.90 -28.33 3.15
CA ILE A 238 -11.82 -27.45 2.40
C ILE A 238 -11.57 -27.70 0.92
N ASP A 239 -12.57 -28.15 0.19
CA ASP A 239 -12.51 -28.44 -1.25
C ASP A 239 -11.30 -29.34 -1.62
N ASP A 240 -11.06 -30.41 -0.83
CA ASP A 240 -9.93 -31.34 -0.96
C ASP A 240 -8.55 -30.67 -0.81
N LEU A 241 -8.49 -29.51 -0.20
CA LEU A 241 -7.27 -28.77 0.08
C LEU A 241 -7.02 -28.64 1.58
N TRP A 242 -5.74 -28.65 1.93
CA TRP A 242 -5.23 -28.28 3.24
C TRP A 242 -4.53 -26.94 3.19
N PHE A 243 -4.86 -26.06 4.11
CA PHE A 243 -4.22 -24.77 4.31
C PHE A 243 -3.30 -24.86 5.53
N GLY A 244 -2.06 -24.47 5.37
CA GLY A 244 -1.06 -24.57 6.43
C GLY A 244 -0.07 -23.41 6.43
N TRP A 245 0.61 -23.27 7.57
CA TRP A 245 1.64 -22.28 7.75
C TRP A 245 2.92 -22.69 7.01
N TYR A 246 3.49 -21.78 6.26
CA TYR A 246 4.74 -21.94 5.53
C TYR A 246 5.73 -20.85 5.91
N GLN A 247 6.94 -21.24 6.29
CA GLN A 247 8.05 -20.34 6.58
C GLN A 247 8.93 -20.20 5.34
N PRO A 248 9.07 -18.98 4.75
CA PRO A 248 10.02 -18.76 3.67
C PRO A 248 11.45 -19.02 4.12
N GLU A 249 12.29 -19.57 3.24
CA GLU A 249 13.62 -20.12 3.62
C GLU A 249 14.60 -19.08 4.13
N ARG A 250 14.61 -17.89 3.50
CA ARG A 250 15.48 -16.76 3.85
C ARG A 250 14.71 -15.63 4.52
N SER A 251 13.56 -15.96 5.13
CA SER A 251 12.69 -14.99 5.79
C SER A 251 13.48 -14.09 6.74
N ILE A 252 13.16 -12.78 6.71
CA ILE A 252 13.63 -11.82 7.72
C ILE A 252 13.08 -12.10 9.13
N GLY A 253 12.33 -13.19 9.31
CA GLY A 253 11.70 -13.57 10.57
C GLY A 253 10.30 -12.98 10.76
N LYS A 254 9.78 -13.03 11.99
CA LYS A 254 8.50 -12.42 12.34
C LYS A 254 8.68 -10.93 12.58
N VAL A 255 7.76 -10.12 12.05
CA VAL A 255 7.74 -8.67 12.29
C VAL A 255 6.79 -8.29 13.42
N GLN A 256 6.01 -9.26 13.91
CA GLN A 256 5.13 -9.10 15.07
C GLN A 256 4.80 -10.47 15.69
N GLN A 257 4.20 -10.48 16.89
CA GLN A 257 3.97 -11.71 17.65
C GLN A 257 2.96 -12.67 17.00
N TRP A 258 1.87 -12.14 16.42
CA TRP A 258 0.80 -12.91 15.81
C TRP A 258 0.96 -13.01 14.29
N HIS A 259 0.03 -13.65 13.60
CA HIS A 259 0.06 -13.87 12.15
C HIS A 259 -0.65 -12.74 11.37
N GLY A 260 -0.50 -11.50 11.78
CA GLY A 260 -1.20 -10.35 11.25
C GLY A 260 -2.42 -9.94 12.10
N ASN A 261 -3.12 -8.92 11.67
CA ASN A 261 -4.38 -8.50 12.28
C ASN A 261 -5.54 -9.30 11.66
N ALA A 262 -5.85 -10.48 12.24
CA ALA A 262 -6.85 -11.39 11.69
C ALA A 262 -8.22 -10.71 11.47
N GLY A 263 -8.66 -9.89 12.42
CA GLY A 263 -9.93 -9.18 12.29
C GLY A 263 -9.95 -8.17 11.13
N ALA A 264 -8.82 -7.53 10.82
CA ALA A 264 -8.68 -6.65 9.66
C ALA A 264 -8.69 -7.46 8.35
N VAL A 265 -7.97 -8.57 8.31
CA VAL A 265 -7.88 -9.46 7.14
C VAL A 265 -9.27 -9.99 6.78
N VAL A 266 -10.01 -10.52 7.74
CA VAL A 266 -11.37 -11.07 7.52
C VAL A 266 -12.34 -10.00 7.01
N ARG A 267 -12.32 -8.79 7.58
CA ARG A 267 -13.17 -7.68 7.11
C ARG A 267 -12.83 -7.26 5.69
N SER A 268 -11.55 -7.17 5.36
CA SER A 268 -11.09 -6.82 4.01
C SER A 268 -11.40 -7.93 3.00
N TRP A 269 -11.27 -9.19 3.40
CA TRP A 269 -11.70 -10.33 2.59
C TRP A 269 -13.20 -10.29 2.30
N ALA A 270 -14.04 -10.04 3.31
CA ALA A 270 -15.49 -9.92 3.16
C ALA A 270 -15.86 -8.77 2.20
N PHE A 271 -15.19 -7.62 2.33
CA PHE A 271 -15.33 -6.49 1.40
C PHE A 271 -14.99 -6.89 -0.02
N TYR A 272 -13.86 -7.56 -0.22
CA TYR A 272 -13.42 -7.98 -1.55
C TYR A 272 -14.37 -9.01 -2.17
N ARG A 273 -14.78 -10.02 -1.40
CA ARG A 273 -15.77 -11.03 -1.85
C ARG A 273 -17.09 -10.39 -2.27
N ARG A 274 -17.51 -9.33 -1.59
CA ARG A 274 -18.76 -8.61 -1.90
C ARG A 274 -18.64 -7.71 -3.12
N PHE A 275 -17.51 -7.00 -3.28
CA PHE A 275 -17.36 -5.92 -4.24
C PHE A 275 -16.31 -6.19 -5.33
N GLY A 276 -15.68 -7.34 -5.37
CA GLY A 276 -14.55 -7.62 -6.26
C GLY A 276 -14.82 -7.29 -7.74
N LYS A 277 -16.03 -7.59 -8.23
CA LYS A 277 -16.45 -7.25 -9.61
C LYS A 277 -16.63 -5.74 -9.83
N GLU A 278 -16.78 -4.96 -8.77
CA GLU A 278 -17.09 -3.54 -8.79
C GLU A 278 -15.88 -2.66 -8.43
N LEU A 279 -14.72 -3.25 -8.12
CA LEU A 279 -13.53 -2.51 -7.66
C LEU A 279 -13.10 -1.41 -8.62
N ARG A 280 -13.11 -1.70 -9.93
CA ARG A 280 -12.83 -0.69 -10.95
C ARG A 280 -13.81 0.48 -10.91
N THR A 281 -15.11 0.19 -10.81
CA THR A 281 -16.16 1.20 -10.70
C THR A 281 -16.00 2.04 -9.43
N MET A 282 -15.61 1.42 -8.32
CA MET A 282 -15.33 2.14 -7.07
C MET A 282 -14.17 3.13 -7.22
N SER A 283 -13.07 2.71 -7.86
CA SER A 283 -11.94 3.62 -8.15
C SER A 283 -12.35 4.77 -9.07
N GLN A 284 -13.14 4.49 -10.10
CA GLN A 284 -13.67 5.52 -10.99
C GLN A 284 -14.57 6.52 -10.24
N HIS A 285 -15.43 6.05 -9.34
CA HIS A 285 -16.25 6.94 -8.51
C HIS A 285 -15.40 7.75 -7.53
N ALA A 286 -14.34 7.20 -6.95
CA ALA A 286 -13.44 7.94 -6.09
C ALA A 286 -12.81 9.13 -6.84
N VAL A 287 -12.33 8.90 -8.06
CA VAL A 287 -11.77 9.94 -8.93
C VAL A 287 -12.83 10.96 -9.35
N LEU A 288 -14.01 10.50 -9.74
CA LEU A 288 -15.13 11.38 -10.12
C LEU A 288 -15.54 12.29 -8.97
N ASN A 289 -15.71 11.74 -7.78
CA ASN A 289 -16.12 12.49 -6.59
C ASN A 289 -15.10 13.55 -6.20
N ALA A 290 -13.80 13.23 -6.25
CA ALA A 290 -12.74 14.18 -5.96
C ALA A 290 -12.77 15.37 -6.93
N ASN A 291 -12.87 15.11 -8.23
CA ASN A 291 -12.92 16.17 -9.23
C ASN A 291 -14.22 16.97 -9.18
N TYR A 292 -15.35 16.31 -8.93
CA TYR A 292 -16.63 17.03 -8.73
C TYR A 292 -16.55 18.00 -7.56
N LEU A 293 -16.06 17.53 -6.42
CA LEU A 293 -15.90 18.36 -5.22
C LEU A 293 -14.93 19.52 -5.47
N ARG A 294 -13.78 19.23 -6.09
CA ARG A 294 -12.78 20.24 -6.48
C ARG A 294 -13.42 21.35 -7.31
N HIS A 295 -14.09 21.00 -8.41
CA HIS A 295 -14.75 21.97 -9.26
C HIS A 295 -15.89 22.73 -8.56
N ALA A 296 -16.65 22.05 -7.70
CA ALA A 296 -17.72 22.69 -6.93
C ALA A 296 -17.16 23.74 -5.96
N ILE A 297 -16.07 23.45 -5.26
CA ILE A 297 -15.42 24.40 -4.35
C ILE A 297 -14.99 25.66 -5.10
N PHE A 298 -14.26 25.53 -6.20
CA PHE A 298 -13.82 26.71 -6.98
C PHE A 298 -14.99 27.50 -7.55
N ARG A 299 -16.04 26.83 -8.01
CA ARG A 299 -17.25 27.51 -8.50
C ARG A 299 -17.96 28.31 -7.41
N GLU A 300 -18.15 27.73 -6.23
CA GLU A 300 -18.82 28.39 -5.12
C GLU A 300 -17.96 29.50 -4.52
N ALA A 301 -16.64 29.30 -4.43
CA ALA A 301 -15.72 30.36 -4.01
C ALA A 301 -15.76 31.58 -4.92
N LYS A 302 -15.81 31.36 -6.24
CA LYS A 302 -15.98 32.45 -7.21
C LYS A 302 -17.29 33.21 -7.03
N LYS A 303 -18.40 32.52 -6.76
CA LYS A 303 -19.68 33.14 -6.47
C LYS A 303 -19.64 33.94 -5.19
N ALA A 304 -18.93 33.49 -4.18
CA ALA A 304 -18.76 34.16 -2.91
C ALA A 304 -17.72 35.30 -2.94
N GLY A 305 -16.95 35.43 -4.01
CA GLY A 305 -15.91 36.47 -4.14
C GLY A 305 -14.68 36.19 -3.26
N VAL A 306 -14.38 34.90 -2.98
CA VAL A 306 -13.25 34.44 -2.15
C VAL A 306 -12.34 33.50 -2.91
N ASP A 307 -12.41 33.49 -4.23
CA ASP A 307 -11.61 32.61 -5.10
C ASP A 307 -10.14 33.00 -5.14
N ASP A 308 -9.78 34.15 -4.62
CA ASP A 308 -8.40 34.62 -4.42
C ASP A 308 -7.77 34.15 -3.10
N MET A 309 -8.54 33.45 -2.25
CA MET A 309 -8.04 32.95 -0.96
C MET A 309 -7.29 31.62 -1.05
N PHE A 310 -7.47 30.86 -2.12
CA PHE A 310 -6.80 29.58 -2.31
C PHE A 310 -6.49 29.31 -3.77
N CYS A 311 -5.47 28.49 -3.99
CA CYS A 311 -5.16 28.00 -5.32
C CYS A 311 -5.21 26.48 -5.36
N ASP A 312 -5.42 25.98 -6.56
CA ASP A 312 -5.38 24.55 -6.86
C ASP A 312 -3.94 24.04 -6.85
N GLY A 313 -3.68 23.00 -6.09
CA GLY A 313 -2.35 22.37 -6.06
C GLY A 313 -1.96 21.68 -7.36
N ALA A 314 -2.91 21.48 -8.30
CA ALA A 314 -2.66 20.86 -9.59
C ALA A 314 -3.64 21.37 -10.67
N PRO A 315 -3.57 22.61 -11.07
CA PRO A 315 -4.61 23.29 -11.88
C PRO A 315 -4.77 22.70 -13.29
N THR A 316 -3.73 22.09 -13.84
CA THR A 316 -3.68 21.67 -15.25
C THR A 316 -4.05 20.19 -15.47
N THR A 317 -4.32 19.42 -14.40
CA THR A 317 -4.54 17.99 -14.50
C THR A 317 -5.81 17.53 -13.79
N VAL A 318 -6.30 16.36 -14.19
CA VAL A 318 -7.36 15.66 -13.46
C VAL A 318 -6.74 15.05 -12.19
N ALA A 319 -7.23 15.46 -11.03
CA ALA A 319 -6.87 14.84 -9.76
C ALA A 319 -7.36 13.37 -9.72
N LYS A 320 -6.69 12.52 -8.95
CA LYS A 320 -7.13 11.15 -8.74
C LYS A 320 -8.20 11.12 -7.63
N HIS A 321 -8.01 10.34 -6.59
CA HIS A 321 -9.01 10.17 -5.53
C HIS A 321 -9.03 11.30 -4.49
N GLU A 322 -8.07 12.21 -4.55
CA GLU A 322 -7.91 13.37 -3.66
C GLU A 322 -7.29 14.54 -4.44
N PHE A 323 -7.33 15.71 -3.85
CA PHE A 323 -6.72 16.92 -4.38
C PHE A 323 -6.29 17.82 -3.24
N THR A 324 -5.34 18.70 -3.51
CA THR A 324 -4.81 19.65 -2.54
C THR A 324 -5.25 21.07 -2.89
N LEU A 325 -5.74 21.80 -1.90
CA LEU A 325 -5.98 23.22 -1.98
C LEU A 325 -4.93 23.94 -1.13
N SER A 326 -4.19 24.87 -1.72
CA SER A 326 -3.24 25.68 -0.98
C SER A 326 -3.91 26.98 -0.54
N LEU A 327 -3.82 27.29 0.75
CA LEU A 327 -4.23 28.57 1.34
C LEU A 327 -3.09 29.60 1.37
N GLN A 328 -2.02 29.36 0.63
CA GLN A 328 -0.90 30.30 0.55
C GLN A 328 -1.34 31.72 0.15
N PRO A 329 -2.25 31.91 -0.85
CA PRO A 329 -2.76 33.25 -1.18
C PRO A 329 -3.48 33.93 -0.01
N ALA A 330 -4.29 33.18 0.74
CA ALA A 330 -4.98 33.71 1.92
C ALA A 330 -3.99 34.12 3.03
N LYS A 331 -2.95 33.32 3.22
CA LYS A 331 -1.91 33.61 4.21
C LYS A 331 -1.13 34.88 3.85
N GLU A 332 -0.76 35.03 2.59
CA GLU A 332 0.02 36.21 2.13
C GLU A 332 -0.83 37.50 2.15
N LYS A 333 -2.09 37.42 1.73
CA LYS A 333 -2.95 38.59 1.57
C LYS A 333 -3.72 38.99 2.83
N TYR A 334 -4.13 38.01 3.62
CA TYR A 334 -5.03 38.22 4.75
C TYR A 334 -4.50 37.70 6.08
N GLY A 335 -3.33 37.02 6.10
CA GLY A 335 -2.79 36.39 7.29
C GLY A 335 -3.55 35.13 7.76
N ILE A 336 -4.46 34.60 6.91
CA ILE A 336 -5.29 33.45 7.23
C ILE A 336 -4.54 32.16 6.84
N SER A 337 -4.28 31.31 7.81
CA SER A 337 -3.62 30.01 7.61
C SER A 337 -4.63 28.88 7.38
N ALA A 338 -4.14 27.70 6.95
CA ALA A 338 -4.96 26.49 6.85
C ALA A 338 -5.56 26.07 8.20
N MET A 339 -4.87 26.36 9.31
CA MET A 339 -5.36 26.06 10.66
C MET A 339 -6.54 26.96 11.08
N ASP A 340 -6.65 28.15 10.49
CA ASP A 340 -7.76 29.05 10.79
C ASP A 340 -9.04 28.66 10.05
N VAL A 341 -8.92 27.82 9.02
CA VAL A 341 -10.04 27.34 8.19
C VAL A 341 -10.47 25.92 8.58
N ALA A 342 -9.59 25.12 9.18
CA ALA A 342 -9.86 23.74 9.61
C ALA A 342 -10.69 23.68 10.88
#